data_fd721bcebcbc2b94057c3b97a2321829
#
_entry.id   fd721bcebcbc2b94057c3b97a2321829
#
_cell.length_a   1.000
_cell.length_b   1.000
_cell.length_c   1.000
_cell.angle_alpha   90.00
_cell.angle_beta   90.00
_cell.angle_gamma   90.00
#
_symmetry.space_group_name_H-M   'P 1'
#
loop_
_entity.id
_entity.type
_entity.pdbx_description
1 polymer ?
#
loop_
_entity_poly.entity_id
_entity_poly.type
_entity_poly.pdbx_seq_one_letter_code
_entity_poly.pdbx_strand_id
1 'polypeptide(L)'
;IRILKTGKIPNPMDNGFSMKSISGGMLVQTRDNHILKKEDLKVVTKKSPNEDQINDLLFAWKVAKHTKSNAIIYAKNLQTAGIGAGQMSRIDSTNIANEKAKKSAAIANLNEPLTIGSVVASDAFFPFPDGLIAAADAGVTAVIQPGGSIKDKDVIAAAAERDLVMVFTSIRHFKH
;
A
#
# COMPACT_ATOMS: atom_id res chain seq x y z
N ILE A 1 12.93 -23.93 15.04
CA ILE A 1 11.65 -23.53 14.42
C ILE A 1 10.67 -24.65 14.61
N ARG A 2 9.43 -24.35 15.02
CA ARG A 2 8.33 -25.32 15.12
C ARG A 2 7.40 -25.11 13.94
N ILE A 3 7.04 -26.20 13.23
CA ILE A 3 6.15 -26.15 12.08
C ILE A 3 4.88 -26.93 12.43
N LEU A 4 3.71 -26.29 12.24
CA LEU A 4 2.42 -26.91 12.41
C LEU A 4 1.80 -27.22 11.03
N LYS A 5 1.39 -28.47 10.86
CA LYS A 5 0.69 -28.90 9.65
C LYS A 5 -0.82 -28.76 9.87
N THR A 6 -1.49 -27.91 9.09
CA THR A 6 -2.93 -27.64 9.20
C THR A 6 -3.82 -28.53 8.31
N GLY A 7 -3.20 -29.40 7.53
CA GLY A 7 -3.90 -30.32 6.59
C GLY A 7 -4.21 -29.72 5.25
N LYS A 8 -4.71 -28.49 5.17
CA LYS A 8 -5.01 -27.76 3.93
C LYS A 8 -4.69 -26.27 4.07
N ILE A 9 -4.42 -25.63 2.95
CA ILE A 9 -4.33 -24.18 2.87
C ILE A 9 -5.75 -23.60 2.85
N PRO A 10 -6.14 -22.69 3.76
CA PRO A 10 -7.45 -22.04 3.71
C PRO A 10 -7.63 -21.28 2.41
N ASN A 11 -8.84 -21.30 1.85
CA ASN A 11 -9.18 -20.47 0.71
C ASN A 11 -9.32 -18.99 1.18
N PRO A 12 -8.53 -18.05 0.66
CA PRO A 12 -8.61 -16.65 1.08
C PRO A 12 -9.94 -15.96 0.73
N MET A 13 -10.72 -16.57 -0.20
CA MET A 13 -12.03 -16.06 -0.62
C MET A 13 -13.18 -16.54 0.29
N ASP A 14 -12.93 -17.47 1.21
CA ASP A 14 -13.98 -17.99 2.08
C ASP A 14 -14.55 -16.86 2.96
N ASN A 15 -15.87 -16.72 2.91
CA ASN A 15 -16.60 -15.83 3.80
C ASN A 15 -16.43 -16.27 5.26
N GLY A 16 -16.53 -15.32 6.17
CA GLY A 16 -16.44 -15.60 7.59
C GLY A 16 -16.18 -14.34 8.40
N PHE A 17 -15.94 -14.55 9.68
CA PHE A 17 -15.65 -13.48 10.61
C PHE A 17 -14.20 -13.50 11.06
N SER A 18 -13.67 -12.31 11.31
CA SER A 18 -12.45 -12.08 12.07
C SER A 18 -12.85 -11.59 13.45
N MET A 19 -12.29 -12.18 14.51
CA MET A 19 -12.65 -11.89 15.88
C MET A 19 -11.39 -11.46 16.65
N LYS A 20 -11.52 -10.44 17.49
CA LYS A 20 -10.46 -9.93 18.36
C LYS A 20 -11.03 -9.69 19.76
N SER A 21 -10.45 -10.34 20.75
CA SER A 21 -10.81 -10.09 22.15
C SER A 21 -10.35 -8.69 22.59
N ILE A 22 -11.20 -8.00 23.32
CA ILE A 22 -10.91 -6.72 23.97
C ILE A 22 -11.36 -6.81 25.43
N SER A 23 -10.95 -5.84 26.26
CA SER A 23 -11.43 -5.77 27.65
C SER A 23 -12.95 -5.60 27.66
N GLY A 24 -13.64 -6.54 28.31
CA GLY A 24 -15.10 -6.56 28.45
C GLY A 24 -15.89 -7.01 27.22
N GLY A 25 -15.25 -7.53 26.16
CA GLY A 25 -15.99 -7.97 24.97
C GLY A 25 -15.15 -8.55 23.85
N MET A 26 -15.73 -8.52 22.65
CA MET A 26 -15.12 -9.03 21.43
C MET A 26 -15.48 -8.12 20.25
N LEU A 27 -14.49 -7.75 19.45
CA LEU A 27 -14.71 -7.13 18.15
C LEU A 27 -14.91 -8.21 17.11
N VAL A 28 -15.99 -8.11 16.34
CA VAL A 28 -16.33 -9.04 15.26
C VAL A 28 -16.50 -8.23 13.97
N GLN A 29 -15.83 -8.67 12.91
CA GLN A 29 -15.97 -8.08 11.57
C GLN A 29 -15.98 -9.18 10.51
N THR A 30 -16.55 -8.89 9.35
CA THR A 30 -16.39 -9.77 8.18
C THR A 30 -14.93 -9.81 7.76
N ARG A 31 -14.49 -10.96 7.23
CA ARG A 31 -13.14 -11.08 6.69
C ARG A 31 -12.97 -10.14 5.50
N ASP A 32 -11.80 -9.51 5.43
CA ASP A 32 -11.35 -8.81 4.23
C ASP A 32 -10.85 -9.85 3.23
N ASN A 33 -11.77 -10.38 2.42
CA ASN A 33 -11.50 -11.41 1.43
C ASN A 33 -11.46 -10.90 -0.01
N HIS A 34 -11.55 -9.57 -0.20
CA HIS A 34 -11.51 -8.96 -1.52
C HIS A 34 -10.14 -9.13 -2.18
N ILE A 35 -10.14 -9.58 -3.45
CA ILE A 35 -8.96 -9.65 -4.31
C ILE A 35 -9.13 -8.67 -5.45
N LEU A 36 -8.33 -7.62 -5.45
CA LEU A 36 -8.31 -6.60 -6.48
C LEU A 36 -7.70 -7.15 -7.77
N LYS A 37 -8.34 -6.86 -8.90
CA LYS A 37 -7.86 -7.19 -10.24
C LYS A 37 -7.52 -5.93 -11.02
N LYS A 38 -6.84 -6.07 -12.16
CA LYS A 38 -6.48 -4.96 -13.05
C LYS A 38 -7.71 -4.16 -13.50
N GLU A 39 -8.80 -4.85 -13.80
CA GLU A 39 -10.05 -4.26 -14.29
C GLU A 39 -10.75 -3.39 -13.23
N ASP A 40 -10.44 -3.59 -11.96
CA ASP A 40 -11.02 -2.83 -10.84
C ASP A 40 -10.29 -1.48 -10.64
N LEU A 41 -9.15 -1.27 -11.29
CA LEU A 41 -8.34 -0.07 -11.13
C LEU A 41 -8.92 1.11 -11.92
N LYS A 42 -9.16 2.22 -11.24
CA LYS A 42 -9.58 3.48 -11.86
C LYS A 42 -8.40 4.44 -11.94
N VAL A 43 -7.89 4.68 -13.15
CA VAL A 43 -6.88 5.73 -13.37
C VAL A 43 -7.51 7.10 -13.13
N VAL A 44 -6.89 7.94 -12.31
CA VAL A 44 -7.39 9.27 -11.94
C VAL A 44 -6.46 10.41 -12.33
N THR A 45 -5.26 10.11 -12.83
CA THR A 45 -4.30 11.05 -13.40
C THR A 45 -4.33 11.00 -14.93
N LYS A 46 -3.69 11.99 -15.60
CA LYS A 46 -3.61 12.02 -17.07
C LYS A 46 -2.79 10.85 -17.63
N LYS A 47 -1.74 10.44 -16.92
CA LYS A 47 -0.93 9.29 -17.27
C LYS A 47 -1.62 8.01 -16.81
N SER A 48 -1.51 6.97 -17.63
CA SER A 48 -1.92 5.60 -17.30
C SER A 48 -0.70 4.76 -16.91
N PRO A 49 -0.85 3.78 -16.02
CA PRO A 49 0.23 2.87 -15.68
C PRO A 49 0.57 1.94 -16.86
N ASN A 50 1.84 1.62 -17.02
CA ASN A 50 2.27 0.52 -17.89
C ASN A 50 2.07 -0.84 -17.19
N GLU A 51 2.30 -1.96 -17.90
CA GLU A 51 2.07 -3.31 -17.37
C GLU A 51 2.93 -3.63 -16.14
N ASP A 52 4.19 -3.21 -16.11
CA ASP A 52 5.08 -3.45 -14.96
C ASP A 52 4.58 -2.67 -13.74
N GLN A 53 4.17 -1.41 -13.92
CA GLN A 53 3.56 -0.61 -12.87
C GLN A 53 2.26 -1.24 -12.36
N ILE A 54 1.39 -1.78 -13.23
CA ILE A 54 0.15 -2.47 -12.82
C ILE A 54 0.48 -3.67 -11.95
N ASN A 55 1.43 -4.50 -12.36
CA ASN A 55 1.85 -5.67 -11.61
C ASN A 55 2.39 -5.30 -10.23
N ASP A 56 3.27 -4.29 -10.17
CA ASP A 56 3.84 -3.80 -8.91
C ASP A 56 2.78 -3.13 -8.01
N LEU A 57 1.84 -2.37 -8.57
CA LEU A 57 0.73 -1.76 -7.83
C LEU A 57 -0.18 -2.82 -7.20
N LEU A 58 -0.56 -3.85 -7.95
CA LEU A 58 -1.37 -4.97 -7.44
C LEU A 58 -0.61 -5.80 -6.40
N PHE A 59 0.69 -5.99 -6.58
CA PHE A 59 1.54 -6.64 -5.59
C PHE A 59 1.61 -5.81 -4.30
N ALA A 60 1.94 -4.52 -4.40
CA ALA A 60 2.02 -3.62 -3.26
C ALA A 60 0.68 -3.53 -2.51
N TRP A 61 -0.43 -3.54 -3.24
CA TRP A 61 -1.78 -3.55 -2.68
C TRP A 61 -2.06 -4.80 -1.85
N LYS A 62 -1.68 -5.99 -2.35
CA LYS A 62 -1.78 -7.23 -1.59
C LYS A 62 -0.96 -7.20 -0.29
N VAL A 63 0.24 -6.65 -0.34
CA VAL A 63 1.07 -6.50 0.87
C VAL A 63 0.43 -5.51 1.84
N ALA A 64 -0.11 -4.38 1.36
CA ALA A 64 -0.80 -3.39 2.18
C ALA A 64 -1.98 -3.99 2.95
N LYS A 65 -2.79 -4.85 2.30
CA LYS A 65 -3.90 -5.60 2.92
C LYS A 65 -3.48 -6.38 4.18
N HIS A 66 -2.27 -6.92 4.20
CA HIS A 66 -1.76 -7.74 5.31
C HIS A 66 -0.91 -6.95 6.31
N THR A 67 -0.66 -5.67 6.03
CA THR A 67 0.17 -4.79 6.85
C THR A 67 -0.69 -3.99 7.82
N LYS A 68 -0.21 -3.80 9.05
CA LYS A 68 -0.93 -3.02 10.08
C LYS A 68 -1.07 -1.55 9.67
N SER A 69 -2.28 -1.02 9.74
CA SER A 69 -2.62 0.38 9.41
C SER A 69 -1.98 1.39 10.41
N ASN A 70 -1.63 2.59 10.02
CA ASN A 70 -1.55 3.06 8.64
C ASN A 70 -0.39 2.37 7.92
N ALA A 71 -0.64 1.85 6.72
CA ALA A 71 0.35 1.09 5.97
C ALA A 71 0.71 1.77 4.64
N ILE A 72 2.02 1.94 4.42
CA ILE A 72 2.61 2.41 3.16
C ILE A 72 3.63 1.39 2.69
N ILE A 73 3.47 0.93 1.46
CA ILE A 73 4.30 -0.11 0.84
C ILE A 73 4.94 0.44 -0.43
N TYR A 74 6.25 0.53 -0.48
CA TYR A 74 7.00 0.73 -1.72
C TYR A 74 7.32 -0.62 -2.34
N ALA A 75 7.07 -0.78 -3.64
CA ALA A 75 7.38 -2.01 -4.36
C ALA A 75 7.96 -1.73 -5.75
N LYS A 76 8.83 -2.63 -6.20
CA LYS A 76 9.44 -2.61 -7.52
C LYS A 76 9.79 -4.03 -7.94
N ASN A 77 9.47 -4.41 -9.16
CA ASN A 77 9.74 -5.74 -9.72
C ASN A 77 9.15 -6.87 -8.84
N LEU A 78 7.90 -6.71 -8.39
CA LEU A 78 7.21 -7.66 -7.49
C LEU A 78 7.95 -7.93 -6.16
N GLN A 79 8.73 -6.96 -5.72
CA GLN A 79 9.47 -7.01 -4.46
C GLN A 79 9.17 -5.76 -3.64
N THR A 80 9.03 -5.90 -2.32
CA THR A 80 8.89 -4.75 -1.42
C THR A 80 10.24 -4.04 -1.27
N ALA A 81 10.25 -2.73 -1.51
CA ALA A 81 11.42 -1.88 -1.32
C ALA A 81 11.48 -1.32 0.11
N GLY A 82 10.31 -1.01 0.69
CA GLY A 82 10.19 -0.52 2.05
C GLY A 82 8.76 -0.57 2.55
N ILE A 83 8.60 -0.80 3.85
CA ILE A 83 7.29 -0.91 4.51
C ILE A 83 7.26 -0.01 5.74
N GLY A 84 6.30 0.91 5.78
CA GLY A 84 5.88 1.66 6.96
C GLY A 84 4.54 1.13 7.45
N ALA A 85 4.46 0.76 8.72
CA ALA A 85 3.31 0.06 9.28
C ALA A 85 2.99 0.51 10.70
N GLY A 86 1.71 0.52 11.06
CA GLY A 86 1.26 0.71 12.43
C GLY A 86 1.48 2.13 12.98
N GLN A 87 1.66 3.12 12.11
CA GLN A 87 1.88 4.49 12.53
C GLN A 87 0.56 5.26 12.65
N MET A 88 0.58 6.34 13.42
CA MET A 88 -0.60 7.17 13.65
C MET A 88 -0.92 8.07 12.46
N SER A 89 0.06 8.40 11.63
CA SER A 89 -0.11 9.16 10.39
C SER A 89 0.43 8.43 9.17
N ARG A 90 -0.10 8.77 7.99
CA ARG A 90 0.41 8.23 6.71
C ARG A 90 1.77 8.79 6.36
N ILE A 91 2.00 10.06 6.66
CA ILE A 91 3.30 10.68 6.41
C ILE A 91 4.41 9.98 7.21
N ASP A 92 4.16 9.59 8.45
CA ASP A 92 5.13 8.84 9.25
C ASP A 92 5.41 7.46 8.63
N SER A 93 4.35 6.74 8.22
CA SER A 93 4.52 5.47 7.51
C SER A 93 5.31 5.62 6.21
N THR A 94 5.06 6.70 5.45
CA THR A 94 5.80 7.01 4.22
C THR A 94 7.28 7.22 4.48
N ASN A 95 7.61 8.03 5.49
CA ASN A 95 8.99 8.33 5.87
C ASN A 95 9.72 7.09 6.38
N ILE A 96 9.08 6.31 7.26
CA ILE A 96 9.65 5.05 7.78
C ILE A 96 9.92 4.06 6.65
N ALA A 97 8.99 3.90 5.71
CA ALA A 97 9.15 3.02 4.55
C ALA A 97 10.35 3.45 3.68
N ASN A 98 10.48 4.77 3.42
CA ASN A 98 11.60 5.34 2.67
C ASN A 98 12.94 5.11 3.38
N GLU A 99 13.02 5.38 4.69
CA GLU A 99 14.25 5.14 5.47
C GLU A 99 14.67 3.67 5.49
N LYS A 100 13.70 2.75 5.59
CA LYS A 100 13.98 1.30 5.50
C LYS A 100 14.50 0.91 4.11
N ALA A 101 13.94 1.49 3.05
CA ALA A 101 14.41 1.25 1.69
C ALA A 101 15.86 1.73 1.49
N LYS A 102 16.20 2.93 2.00
CA LYS A 102 17.58 3.45 1.98
C LYS A 102 18.55 2.54 2.73
N LYS A 103 18.17 2.12 3.94
CA LYS A 103 18.99 1.20 4.74
C LYS A 103 19.20 -0.15 4.06
N SER A 104 18.15 -0.70 3.44
CA SER A 104 18.25 -1.96 2.71
C SER A 104 19.16 -1.84 1.49
N ALA A 105 19.07 -0.73 0.76
CA ALA A 105 19.96 -0.46 -0.38
C ALA A 105 21.42 -0.36 0.07
N ALA A 106 21.70 0.34 1.18
CA ALA A 106 23.04 0.43 1.73
C ALA A 106 23.62 -0.94 2.15
N ILE A 107 22.82 -1.78 2.81
CA ILE A 107 23.23 -3.15 3.20
C ILE A 107 23.50 -4.02 1.96
N ALA A 108 22.72 -3.85 0.90
CA ALA A 108 22.85 -4.57 -0.36
C ALA A 108 23.92 -3.99 -1.30
N ASN A 109 24.63 -2.93 -0.89
CA ASN A 109 25.60 -2.18 -1.69
C ASN A 109 25.05 -1.69 -3.03
N LEU A 110 23.77 -1.25 -3.03
CA LEU A 110 23.15 -0.64 -4.19
C LEU A 110 23.51 0.85 -4.27
N ASN A 111 23.70 1.36 -5.48
CA ASN A 111 24.01 2.77 -5.71
C ASN A 111 22.85 3.72 -5.37
N GLU A 112 21.59 3.21 -5.45
CA GLU A 112 20.38 3.98 -5.22
C GLU A 112 19.37 3.21 -4.35
N PRO A 113 18.52 3.93 -3.57
CA PRO A 113 17.40 3.31 -2.88
C PRO A 113 16.43 2.64 -3.85
N LEU A 114 15.87 1.49 -3.46
CA LEU A 114 14.89 0.76 -4.26
C LEU A 114 13.56 1.50 -4.45
N THR A 115 13.36 2.63 -3.75
CA THR A 115 12.21 3.53 -3.96
C THR A 115 12.28 4.27 -5.30
N ILE A 116 13.48 4.48 -5.84
CA ILE A 116 13.66 5.13 -7.15
C ILE A 116 13.07 4.26 -8.26
N GLY A 117 12.07 4.80 -8.95
CA GLY A 117 11.33 4.09 -10.00
C GLY A 117 10.36 3.00 -9.47
N SER A 118 10.10 2.98 -8.16
CA SER A 118 9.10 2.08 -7.55
C SER A 118 7.68 2.58 -7.70
N VAL A 119 6.73 1.78 -7.24
CA VAL A 119 5.36 2.19 -6.98
C VAL A 119 5.10 2.27 -5.46
N VAL A 120 4.02 2.94 -5.06
CA VAL A 120 3.59 3.00 -3.66
C VAL A 120 2.12 2.64 -3.50
N ALA A 121 1.80 1.81 -2.50
CA ALA A 121 0.45 1.51 -2.06
C ALA A 121 0.17 2.11 -0.68
N SER A 122 -1.02 2.68 -0.51
CA SER A 122 -1.56 3.12 0.77
C SER A 122 -2.86 2.36 1.07
N ASP A 123 -2.95 1.73 2.24
CA ASP A 123 -4.08 0.89 2.67
C ASP A 123 -5.41 1.63 2.78
N ALA A 124 -5.38 2.97 2.92
CA ALA A 124 -6.52 3.87 2.85
C ALA A 124 -6.15 5.17 2.10
N PHE A 125 -7.10 6.10 1.91
CA PHE A 125 -6.85 7.35 1.18
C PHE A 125 -5.82 8.25 1.89
N PHE A 126 -5.12 9.06 1.12
CA PHE A 126 -4.33 10.15 1.66
C PHE A 126 -5.27 11.29 2.11
N PRO A 127 -5.28 11.66 3.40
CA PRO A 127 -6.13 12.74 3.90
C PRO A 127 -5.64 14.12 3.43
N PHE A 128 -4.35 14.23 3.14
CA PHE A 128 -3.65 15.43 2.64
C PHE A 128 -2.58 15.01 1.63
N PRO A 129 -2.08 15.94 0.79
CA PRO A 129 -1.04 15.64 -0.19
C PRO A 129 0.36 15.32 0.40
N ASP A 130 0.61 15.63 1.66
CA ASP A 130 1.92 15.54 2.32
C ASP A 130 2.57 14.14 2.22
N GLY A 131 1.80 13.10 2.54
CA GLY A 131 2.27 11.71 2.43
C GLY A 131 2.54 11.29 0.98
N LEU A 132 1.74 11.77 0.03
CA LEU A 132 1.97 11.57 -1.41
C LEU A 132 3.23 12.30 -1.88
N ILE A 133 3.40 13.55 -1.46
CA ILE A 133 4.56 14.37 -1.79
C ILE A 133 5.84 13.69 -1.29
N ALA A 134 5.86 13.24 -0.04
CA ALA A 134 6.99 12.50 0.51
C ALA A 134 7.31 11.21 -0.25
N ALA A 135 6.28 10.51 -0.76
CA ALA A 135 6.46 9.34 -1.62
C ALA A 135 7.04 9.73 -2.99
N ALA A 136 6.56 10.82 -3.59
CA ALA A 136 7.11 11.35 -4.85
C ALA A 136 8.60 11.74 -4.71
N ASP A 137 8.93 12.43 -3.62
CA ASP A 137 10.31 12.86 -3.32
C ASP A 137 11.24 11.64 -3.05
N ALA A 138 10.68 10.49 -2.64
CA ALA A 138 11.39 9.23 -2.56
C ALA A 138 11.61 8.55 -3.91
N GLY A 139 11.06 9.08 -5.00
CA GLY A 139 11.28 8.62 -6.38
C GLY A 139 10.27 7.61 -6.91
N VAL A 140 9.06 7.52 -6.34
CA VAL A 140 8.00 6.66 -6.91
C VAL A 140 7.50 7.21 -8.24
N THR A 141 6.98 6.33 -9.07
CA THR A 141 6.40 6.66 -10.38
C THR A 141 4.90 6.43 -10.45
N ALA A 142 4.35 5.60 -9.57
CA ALA A 142 2.93 5.30 -9.54
C ALA A 142 2.41 5.05 -8.11
N VAL A 143 1.12 5.33 -7.91
CA VAL A 143 0.44 5.30 -6.61
C VAL A 143 -0.86 4.52 -6.73
N ILE A 144 -1.14 3.65 -5.76
CA ILE A 144 -2.43 2.98 -5.59
C ILE A 144 -3.01 3.30 -4.21
N GLN A 145 -4.25 3.73 -4.17
CA GLN A 145 -5.00 4.03 -2.96
C GLN A 145 -6.50 3.86 -3.18
N PRO A 146 -7.34 3.81 -2.13
CA PRO A 146 -8.79 3.67 -2.29
C PRO A 146 -9.47 4.88 -2.95
N GLY A 147 -9.01 6.08 -2.70
CA GLY A 147 -9.78 7.30 -2.92
C GLY A 147 -10.93 7.45 -1.90
N GLY A 148 -11.82 8.41 -2.11
CA GLY A 148 -12.98 8.69 -1.25
C GLY A 148 -12.72 9.73 -0.16
N SER A 149 -11.62 10.47 -0.24
CA SER A 149 -11.34 11.63 0.61
C SER A 149 -12.02 12.89 0.06
N ILE A 150 -12.48 13.78 0.92
CA ILE A 150 -12.89 15.14 0.54
C ILE A 150 -11.74 15.87 -0.19
N LYS A 151 -10.50 15.50 0.11
CA LYS A 151 -9.26 16.06 -0.43
C LYS A 151 -8.71 15.33 -1.66
N ASP A 152 -9.45 14.40 -2.25
CA ASP A 152 -8.99 13.66 -3.42
C ASP A 152 -8.55 14.58 -4.57
N LYS A 153 -9.27 15.69 -4.80
CA LYS A 153 -8.88 16.66 -5.83
C LYS A 153 -7.50 17.25 -5.60
N ASP A 154 -7.19 17.62 -4.36
CA ASP A 154 -5.90 18.20 -3.98
C ASP A 154 -4.77 17.15 -4.12
N VAL A 155 -5.06 15.90 -3.71
CA VAL A 155 -4.11 14.77 -3.81
C VAL A 155 -3.84 14.40 -5.27
N ILE A 156 -4.87 14.35 -6.12
CA ILE A 156 -4.72 14.08 -7.57
C ILE A 156 -3.94 15.23 -8.25
N ALA A 157 -4.21 16.47 -7.89
CA ALA A 157 -3.46 17.63 -8.42
C ALA A 157 -1.98 17.53 -8.07
N ALA A 158 -1.65 17.23 -6.81
CA ALA A 158 -0.26 17.05 -6.36
C ALA A 158 0.44 15.86 -7.06
N ALA A 159 -0.29 14.79 -7.38
CA ALA A 159 0.24 13.68 -8.19
C ALA A 159 0.53 14.12 -9.63
N ALA A 160 -0.39 14.87 -10.23
CA ALA A 160 -0.23 15.37 -11.61
C ALA A 160 0.93 16.36 -11.75
N GLU A 161 1.13 17.26 -10.78
CA GLU A 161 2.25 18.19 -10.74
C GLU A 161 3.61 17.50 -10.66
N ARG A 162 3.66 16.28 -10.13
CA ARG A 162 4.87 15.45 -10.03
C ARG A 162 4.96 14.37 -11.09
N ASP A 163 4.11 14.45 -12.11
CA ASP A 163 4.08 13.51 -13.23
C ASP A 163 3.86 12.04 -12.81
N LEU A 164 3.19 11.82 -11.66
CA LEU A 164 2.88 10.50 -11.14
C LEU A 164 1.63 9.91 -11.81
N VAL A 165 1.65 8.59 -11.95
CA VAL A 165 0.43 7.81 -12.20
C VAL A 165 -0.29 7.58 -10.88
N MET A 166 -1.62 7.76 -10.84
CA MET A 166 -2.42 7.39 -9.68
C MET A 166 -3.63 6.57 -10.09
N VAL A 167 -3.86 5.49 -9.35
CA VAL A 167 -5.04 4.64 -9.50
C VAL A 167 -5.80 4.51 -8.18
N PHE A 168 -7.13 4.49 -8.28
CA PHE A 168 -8.05 4.25 -7.18
C PHE A 168 -8.60 2.83 -7.24
N THR A 169 -8.79 2.23 -6.05
CA THR A 169 -9.36 0.89 -5.88
C THR A 169 -10.81 0.91 -5.43
N SER A 170 -11.29 2.03 -4.88
CA SER A 170 -12.59 2.18 -4.20
C SER A 170 -12.80 1.22 -3.00
N ILE A 171 -11.76 0.50 -2.60
CA ILE A 171 -11.75 -0.43 -1.49
C ILE A 171 -10.59 -0.08 -0.59
N ARG A 172 -10.83 0.00 0.71
CA ARG A 172 -9.77 0.21 1.70
C ARG A 172 -9.50 -1.06 2.48
N HIS A 173 -8.27 -1.25 2.88
CA HIS A 173 -7.87 -2.26 3.85
C HIS A 173 -7.61 -1.57 5.19
N PHE A 174 -8.22 -2.10 6.27
CA PHE A 174 -8.08 -1.50 7.60
C PHE A 174 -7.73 -2.60 8.59
N LYS A 175 -6.43 -2.76 8.84
CA LYS A 175 -5.91 -3.79 9.74
C LYS A 175 -5.34 -3.16 11.01
N HIS A 176 -6.08 -3.28 12.10
CA HIS A 176 -5.69 -2.77 13.43
C HIS A 176 -5.29 -3.88 14.40
#